data_110bc5293933a58871bd4a1934b0e568
#
_entry.id   110bc5293933a58871bd4a1934b0e568
#
_cell.length_a   1.000
_cell.length_b   1.000
_cell.length_c   1.000
_cell.angle_alpha   90.00
_cell.angle_beta   90.00
_cell.angle_gamma   90.00
#
_symmetry.space_group_name_H-M   'P 1'
#
loop_
_entity.id
_entity.type
_entity.pdbx_description
1 polymer ?
#
loop_
_entity_poly.entity_id
_entity_poly.type
_entity_poly.pdbx_seq_one_letter_code
_entity_poly.pdbx_strand_id
1 'polypeptide(L)'
;MSRPPLILTSTMNATKGAEFSDDSTSLSHWYTRALAKARGAPVLMPNLADKKLIQSMVERCDGVMLTGGDDLHPDLYDPQLPKKIKATAGGIDADRDLSEFLLIEQALQQHKPLLAICRGPQVLNVALGGGLITDIPLERPGSLDHRRKAQAHRLTQTIAIESGSLMHKIFRTRSMKINSGHHQAVGDLAPMLRATARTSDGIVEAIELNKAEAKNSPFHLGMQFHPERLWERYPEFLKPFRAFIKACRP
;
A
#
# COMPACT_ATOMS: atom_id res chain seq x y z
N MET A 1 14.40 -17.18 21.52
CA MET A 1 13.33 -16.58 20.70
C MET A 1 13.93 -16.24 19.32
N SER A 2 13.26 -16.56 18.21
CA SER A 2 13.73 -16.14 16.87
C SER A 2 13.78 -14.62 16.77
N ARG A 3 14.75 -14.07 16.02
CA ARG A 3 14.85 -12.62 15.79
C ARG A 3 13.56 -12.07 15.16
N PRO A 4 13.15 -10.83 15.49
CA PRO A 4 12.06 -10.16 14.77
C PRO A 4 12.41 -10.02 13.28
N PRO A 5 11.51 -10.33 12.33
CA PRO A 5 11.74 -10.07 10.91
C PRO A 5 12.01 -8.58 10.64
N LEU A 6 13.02 -8.29 9.82
CA LEU A 6 13.33 -6.94 9.34
C LEU A 6 12.40 -6.57 8.19
N ILE A 7 11.67 -5.48 8.32
CA ILE A 7 10.69 -5.03 7.32
C ILE A 7 11.16 -3.72 6.70
N LEU A 8 11.62 -3.80 5.44
CA LEU A 8 11.96 -2.62 4.67
C LEU A 8 10.69 -1.84 4.34
N THR A 9 10.58 -0.64 4.89
CA THR A 9 9.35 0.16 4.86
C THR A 9 9.58 1.42 4.04
N SER A 10 8.80 1.63 2.98
CA SER A 10 8.89 2.84 2.17
C SER A 10 8.50 4.08 2.97
N THR A 11 9.04 5.23 2.58
CA THR A 11 8.88 6.50 3.28
C THR A 11 8.44 7.61 2.32
N MET A 12 8.19 8.79 2.84
CA MET A 12 7.94 10.01 2.08
C MET A 12 9.14 10.94 2.19
N ASN A 13 9.39 11.76 1.17
CA ASN A 13 10.26 12.92 1.29
C ASN A 13 9.48 14.08 1.93
N ALA A 14 10.13 14.82 2.81
CA ALA A 14 9.63 16.07 3.37
C ALA A 14 10.61 17.18 3.03
N THR A 15 10.10 18.29 2.52
CA THR A 15 10.91 19.45 2.11
C THR A 15 11.40 20.30 3.28
N LYS A 16 11.05 19.91 4.49
CA LYS A 16 11.47 20.58 5.73
C LYS A 16 11.77 19.56 6.80
N GLY A 17 13.04 19.36 7.06
CA GLY A 17 13.54 18.50 8.12
C GLY A 17 13.22 19.02 9.53
N ALA A 18 13.38 18.15 10.51
CA ALA A 18 13.16 18.50 11.92
C ALA A 18 14.30 19.32 12.51
N GLU A 19 15.54 19.13 12.01
CA GLU A 19 16.74 19.80 12.50
C GLU A 19 17.09 21.01 11.65
N PHE A 20 17.09 20.83 10.32
CA PHE A 20 17.36 21.88 9.35
C PHE A 20 16.19 22.03 8.37
N SER A 21 16.09 23.19 7.69
CA SER A 21 15.10 23.43 6.64
C SER A 21 15.60 22.86 5.30
N ASP A 22 15.77 21.54 5.25
CA ASP A 22 16.25 20.77 4.10
C ASP A 22 15.39 19.52 3.87
N ASP A 23 15.68 18.80 2.80
CA ASP A 23 14.98 17.57 2.47
C ASP A 23 15.26 16.48 3.51
N SER A 24 14.22 15.81 3.92
CA SER A 24 14.29 14.76 4.93
C SER A 24 13.34 13.59 4.64
N THR A 25 13.64 12.46 5.25
CA THR A 25 12.76 11.28 5.20
C THR A 25 11.70 11.36 6.29
N SER A 26 10.44 11.15 5.93
CA SER A 26 9.29 11.20 6.84
C SER A 26 8.43 9.95 6.74
N LEU A 27 7.93 9.48 7.89
CA LEU A 27 6.95 8.40 7.98
C LEU A 27 6.08 8.57 9.23
N SER A 28 4.77 8.34 9.08
CA SER A 28 3.86 8.30 10.22
C SER A 28 4.20 7.14 11.15
N HIS A 29 4.33 7.42 12.46
CA HIS A 29 4.57 6.40 13.48
C HIS A 29 3.50 5.29 13.55
N TRP A 30 2.33 5.48 12.98
CA TRP A 30 1.29 4.45 12.94
C TRP A 30 1.75 3.19 12.22
N TYR A 31 2.50 3.32 11.11
CA TYR A 31 3.07 2.18 10.39
C TYR A 31 4.08 1.41 11.23
N THR A 32 5.07 2.12 11.78
CA THR A 32 6.14 1.48 12.56
C THR A 32 5.61 0.86 13.87
N ARG A 33 4.64 1.51 14.53
CA ARG A 33 3.96 0.97 15.72
C ARG A 33 3.16 -0.30 15.40
N ALA A 34 2.44 -0.35 14.27
CA ALA A 34 1.68 -1.53 13.86
C ALA A 34 2.61 -2.71 13.58
N LEU A 35 3.72 -2.50 12.85
CA LEU A 35 4.75 -3.52 12.62
C LEU A 35 5.37 -4.01 13.93
N ALA A 36 5.81 -3.12 14.80
CA ALA A 36 6.40 -3.47 16.09
C ALA A 36 5.41 -4.25 16.98
N LYS A 37 4.13 -3.84 17.02
CA LYS A 37 3.05 -4.55 17.74
C LYS A 37 2.79 -5.94 17.17
N ALA A 38 3.00 -6.14 15.87
CA ALA A 38 2.95 -7.44 15.20
C ALA A 38 4.24 -8.26 15.37
N ARG A 39 5.26 -7.74 16.07
CA ARG A 39 6.59 -8.34 16.31
C ARG A 39 7.49 -8.36 15.06
N GLY A 40 7.38 -7.37 14.18
CA GLY A 40 8.33 -7.04 13.13
C GLY A 40 9.24 -5.90 13.56
N ALA A 41 10.42 -5.80 12.96
CA ALA A 41 11.37 -4.70 13.14
C ALA A 41 11.36 -3.78 11.90
N PRO A 42 10.74 -2.60 11.94
CA PRO A 42 10.69 -1.70 10.80
C PRO A 42 12.07 -1.08 10.53
N VAL A 43 12.50 -1.12 9.27
CA VAL A 43 13.67 -0.43 8.73
C VAL A 43 13.17 0.58 7.69
N LEU A 44 13.48 1.86 7.86
CA LEU A 44 13.02 2.91 6.96
C LEU A 44 13.90 2.98 5.73
N MET A 45 13.27 3.01 4.54
CA MET A 45 13.96 3.13 3.26
C MET A 45 13.98 4.60 2.82
N PRO A 46 15.14 5.23 2.64
CA PRO A 46 15.22 6.54 2.01
C PRO A 46 14.88 6.43 0.51
N ASN A 47 14.29 7.48 -0.07
CA ASN A 47 13.94 7.54 -1.49
C ASN A 47 15.16 7.94 -2.33
N LEU A 48 16.09 7.02 -2.47
CA LEU A 48 17.33 7.15 -3.24
C LEU A 48 17.25 6.24 -4.47
N ALA A 49 16.68 6.60 -5.54
CA ALA A 49 16.40 5.82 -6.75
C ALA A 49 17.61 5.07 -7.35
N ASP A 50 18.35 4.33 -6.51
CA ASP A 50 19.53 3.52 -6.83
C ASP A 50 19.16 2.03 -6.76
N LYS A 51 19.12 1.38 -7.93
CA LYS A 51 18.74 -0.04 -8.07
C LYS A 51 19.63 -0.97 -7.25
N LYS A 52 20.97 -0.74 -7.23
CA LYS A 52 21.90 -1.62 -6.51
C LYS A 52 21.78 -1.48 -4.99
N LEU A 53 21.55 -0.24 -4.54
CA LEU A 53 21.32 0.05 -3.14
C LEU A 53 20.02 -0.62 -2.67
N ILE A 54 18.92 -0.42 -3.41
CA ILE A 54 17.62 -1.01 -3.08
C ILE A 54 17.68 -2.54 -3.11
N GLN A 55 18.32 -3.15 -4.12
CA GLN A 55 18.57 -4.59 -4.16
C GLN A 55 19.25 -5.07 -2.88
N SER A 56 20.34 -4.41 -2.49
CA SER A 56 21.11 -4.76 -1.29
C SER A 56 20.31 -4.60 0.01
N MET A 57 19.42 -3.61 0.08
CA MET A 57 18.52 -3.41 1.23
C MET A 57 17.46 -4.53 1.30
N VAL A 58 16.86 -4.91 0.18
CA VAL A 58 15.87 -5.99 0.09
C VAL A 58 16.48 -7.34 0.45
N GLU A 59 17.72 -7.63 0.01
CA GLU A 59 18.45 -8.85 0.37
C GLU A 59 18.58 -9.04 1.89
N ARG A 60 18.79 -7.93 2.62
CA ARG A 60 19.00 -7.94 4.09
C ARG A 60 17.71 -7.92 4.89
N CYS A 61 16.58 -7.68 4.26
CA CYS A 61 15.28 -7.63 4.91
C CYS A 61 14.45 -8.89 4.67
N ASP A 62 13.54 -9.19 5.58
CA ASP A 62 12.71 -10.39 5.54
C ASP A 62 11.36 -10.14 4.84
N GLY A 63 10.98 -8.86 4.63
CA GLY A 63 9.78 -8.44 3.93
C GLY A 63 9.77 -6.96 3.61
N VAL A 64 8.84 -6.56 2.75
CA VAL A 64 8.69 -5.18 2.25
C VAL A 64 7.32 -4.62 2.61
N MET A 65 7.25 -3.38 3.08
CA MET A 65 5.99 -2.66 3.25
C MET A 65 5.99 -1.35 2.46
N LEU A 66 4.99 -1.21 1.56
CA LEU A 66 4.68 0.04 0.88
C LEU A 66 3.65 0.83 1.70
N THR A 67 3.96 2.09 1.97
CA THR A 67 3.15 2.95 2.83
C THR A 67 2.21 3.86 2.04
N GLY A 68 1.26 4.49 2.72
CA GLY A 68 0.43 5.56 2.16
C GLY A 68 1.23 6.84 1.90
N GLY A 69 0.57 7.81 1.29
CA GLY A 69 1.16 9.12 0.97
C GLY A 69 0.39 9.83 -0.12
N ASP A 70 1.05 10.78 -0.75
CA ASP A 70 0.52 11.57 -1.86
C ASP A 70 0.53 10.77 -3.18
N ASP A 71 0.09 11.39 -4.28
CA ASP A 71 -0.26 10.69 -5.50
C ASP A 71 0.97 10.28 -6.33
N LEU A 72 0.79 9.26 -7.20
CA LEU A 72 1.77 8.92 -8.23
C LEU A 72 1.71 9.93 -9.38
N HIS A 73 2.85 10.09 -10.06
CA HIS A 73 2.89 10.89 -11.29
C HIS A 73 1.96 10.28 -12.36
N PRO A 74 0.96 11.01 -12.87
CA PRO A 74 -0.04 10.47 -13.79
C PRO A 74 0.53 9.85 -15.06
N ASP A 75 1.64 10.37 -15.58
CA ASP A 75 2.28 9.85 -16.79
C ASP A 75 2.87 8.44 -16.62
N LEU A 76 2.97 7.93 -15.40
CA LEU A 76 3.43 6.57 -15.13
C LEU A 76 2.36 5.51 -15.45
N TYR A 77 1.09 5.90 -15.50
CA TYR A 77 -0.01 4.96 -15.77
C TYR A 77 -0.94 5.40 -16.91
N ASP A 78 -1.05 6.68 -17.21
CA ASP A 78 -1.78 7.21 -18.38
C ASP A 78 -1.20 8.56 -18.84
N PRO A 79 -0.24 8.54 -19.78
CA PRO A 79 0.31 9.78 -20.35
C PRO A 79 -0.71 10.64 -21.11
N GLN A 80 -1.83 10.03 -21.56
CA GLN A 80 -2.88 10.71 -22.33
C GLN A 80 -4.06 11.16 -21.46
N LEU A 81 -3.97 11.02 -20.15
CA LEU A 81 -5.01 11.43 -19.21
C LEU A 81 -5.44 12.89 -19.46
N PRO A 82 -6.76 13.20 -19.49
CA PRO A 82 -7.26 14.55 -19.69
C PRO A 82 -6.64 15.55 -18.69
N LYS A 83 -6.24 16.73 -19.16
CA LYS A 83 -5.57 17.76 -18.34
C LYS A 83 -6.32 18.08 -17.03
N LYS A 84 -7.67 18.12 -17.09
CA LYS A 84 -8.52 18.38 -15.92
C LYS A 84 -8.36 17.31 -14.84
N ILE A 85 -8.25 16.04 -15.22
CA ILE A 85 -8.06 14.91 -14.30
C ILE A 85 -6.61 14.90 -13.82
N LYS A 86 -5.64 15.06 -14.75
CA LYS A 86 -4.21 15.13 -14.41
C LYS A 86 -3.90 16.21 -13.35
N ALA A 87 -4.61 17.35 -13.41
CA ALA A 87 -4.44 18.46 -12.47
C ALA A 87 -4.98 18.17 -11.05
N THR A 88 -5.68 17.07 -10.82
CA THR A 88 -6.12 16.66 -9.46
C THR A 88 -5.04 15.94 -8.67
N ALA A 89 -4.04 15.40 -9.35
CA ALA A 89 -2.92 14.73 -8.72
C ALA A 89 -2.04 15.75 -7.96
N GLY A 90 -1.70 15.44 -6.73
CA GLY A 90 -0.95 16.34 -5.85
C GLY A 90 0.12 15.64 -5.03
N GLY A 91 1.14 16.42 -4.62
CA GLY A 91 2.25 15.90 -3.82
C GLY A 91 3.14 14.90 -4.56
N ILE A 92 3.25 15.05 -5.88
CA ILE A 92 4.03 14.14 -6.73
C ILE A 92 5.51 14.21 -6.36
N ASP A 93 6.12 13.03 -6.19
CA ASP A 93 7.51 12.86 -5.82
C ASP A 93 8.15 11.78 -6.71
N ALA A 94 8.89 12.22 -7.74
CA ALA A 94 9.47 11.34 -8.75
C ALA A 94 10.52 10.38 -8.16
N ASP A 95 11.29 10.82 -7.16
CA ASP A 95 12.31 9.97 -6.52
C ASP A 95 11.64 8.86 -5.70
N ARG A 96 10.54 9.18 -5.03
CA ARG A 96 9.73 8.19 -4.34
C ARG A 96 9.08 7.20 -5.30
N ASP A 97 8.47 7.69 -6.38
CA ASP A 97 7.83 6.84 -7.39
C ASP A 97 8.84 5.82 -7.94
N LEU A 98 10.02 6.28 -8.37
CA LEU A 98 11.06 5.42 -8.92
C LEU A 98 11.64 4.48 -7.86
N SER A 99 11.90 4.97 -6.64
CA SER A 99 12.40 4.13 -5.54
C SER A 99 11.42 3.02 -5.18
N GLU A 100 10.11 3.29 -5.12
CA GLU A 100 9.11 2.26 -4.83
C GLU A 100 8.92 1.28 -6.00
N PHE A 101 9.06 1.71 -7.26
CA PHE A 101 9.06 0.80 -8.42
C PHE A 101 10.22 -0.18 -8.36
N LEU A 102 11.44 0.31 -8.08
CA LEU A 102 12.62 -0.53 -7.88
C LEU A 102 12.46 -1.46 -6.67
N LEU A 103 11.85 -0.97 -5.59
CA LEU A 103 11.56 -1.78 -4.40
C LEU A 103 10.61 -2.93 -4.71
N ILE A 104 9.54 -2.69 -5.48
CA ILE A 104 8.58 -3.71 -5.92
C ILE A 104 9.28 -4.73 -6.82
N GLU A 105 10.05 -4.27 -7.82
CA GLU A 105 10.83 -5.16 -8.69
C GLU A 105 11.71 -6.11 -7.87
N GLN A 106 12.48 -5.56 -6.93
CA GLN A 106 13.38 -6.35 -6.09
C GLN A 106 12.64 -7.27 -5.11
N ALA A 107 11.51 -6.82 -4.54
CA ALA A 107 10.69 -7.66 -3.67
C ALA A 107 10.16 -8.90 -4.40
N LEU A 108 9.72 -8.75 -5.66
CA LEU A 108 9.22 -9.84 -6.49
C LEU A 108 10.37 -10.77 -6.92
N GLN A 109 11.49 -10.23 -7.42
CA GLN A 109 12.64 -11.01 -7.86
C GLN A 109 13.25 -11.86 -6.74
N GLN A 110 13.24 -11.32 -5.51
CA GLN A 110 13.79 -11.99 -4.33
C GLN A 110 12.74 -12.73 -3.50
N HIS A 111 11.52 -12.88 -4.04
CA HIS A 111 10.41 -13.58 -3.38
C HIS A 111 10.14 -13.11 -1.96
N LYS A 112 10.21 -11.79 -1.70
CA LYS A 112 9.92 -11.23 -0.38
C LYS A 112 8.42 -11.02 -0.19
N PRO A 113 7.86 -11.35 0.99
CA PRO A 113 6.50 -10.94 1.34
C PRO A 113 6.33 -9.43 1.23
N LEU A 114 5.16 -8.99 0.72
CA LEU A 114 4.86 -7.58 0.50
C LEU A 114 3.51 -7.21 1.08
N LEU A 115 3.48 -6.16 1.90
CA LEU A 115 2.27 -5.52 2.40
C LEU A 115 2.21 -4.09 1.87
N ALA A 116 1.09 -3.69 1.25
CA ALA A 116 0.90 -2.37 0.67
C ALA A 116 -0.34 -1.68 1.25
N ILE A 117 -0.23 -0.40 1.63
CA ILE A 117 -1.29 0.37 2.28
C ILE A 117 -1.53 1.68 1.55
N CYS A 118 -2.79 1.99 1.24
CA CYS A 118 -3.33 3.22 0.64
C CYS A 118 -2.70 3.52 -0.73
N ARG A 119 -1.65 4.35 -0.79
CA ARG A 119 -0.86 4.56 -2.01
C ARG A 119 -0.15 3.27 -2.45
N GLY A 120 0.26 2.42 -1.50
CA GLY A 120 1.00 1.20 -1.77
C GLY A 120 0.35 0.25 -2.79
N PRO A 121 -0.93 -0.15 -2.69
CA PRO A 121 -1.59 -0.96 -3.73
C PRO A 121 -1.70 -0.24 -5.08
N GLN A 122 -1.78 1.08 -5.11
CA GLN A 122 -1.79 1.87 -6.34
C GLN A 122 -0.44 1.77 -7.06
N VAL A 123 0.66 2.02 -6.33
CA VAL A 123 2.02 1.87 -6.85
C VAL A 123 2.28 0.44 -7.30
N LEU A 124 1.89 -0.56 -6.51
CA LEU A 124 2.04 -1.98 -6.86
C LEU A 124 1.31 -2.30 -8.17
N ASN A 125 0.09 -1.81 -8.34
CA ASN A 125 -0.69 -2.04 -9.55
C ASN A 125 -0.03 -1.40 -10.78
N VAL A 126 0.40 -0.15 -10.67
CA VAL A 126 1.06 0.59 -11.78
C VAL A 126 2.42 -0.03 -12.12
N ALA A 127 3.24 -0.38 -11.14
CA ALA A 127 4.54 -1.02 -11.37
C ALA A 127 4.42 -2.37 -12.10
N LEU A 128 3.26 -3.03 -12.02
CA LEU A 128 2.95 -4.28 -12.71
C LEU A 128 2.16 -4.09 -14.02
N GLY A 129 1.99 -2.85 -14.49
CA GLY A 129 1.34 -2.51 -15.76
C GLY A 129 -0.17 -2.29 -15.67
N GLY A 130 -0.70 -2.04 -14.48
CA GLY A 130 -2.09 -1.62 -14.28
C GLY A 130 -2.27 -0.10 -14.33
N GLY A 131 -3.54 0.35 -14.25
CA GLY A 131 -3.94 1.76 -14.25
C GLY A 131 -4.60 2.21 -12.94
N LEU A 132 -4.82 3.50 -12.81
CA LEU A 132 -5.52 4.11 -11.66
C LEU A 132 -6.79 4.84 -12.11
N ILE A 133 -7.73 4.95 -11.19
CA ILE A 133 -8.71 6.03 -11.13
C ILE A 133 -7.99 7.20 -10.44
N THR A 134 -7.70 8.25 -11.19
CA THR A 134 -6.89 9.38 -10.72
C THR A 134 -7.67 10.29 -9.78
N ASP A 135 -8.98 10.44 -10.04
CA ASP A 135 -9.87 11.17 -9.13
C ASP A 135 -11.26 10.52 -9.13
N ILE A 136 -11.58 9.83 -8.06
CA ILE A 136 -12.83 9.09 -7.93
C ILE A 136 -14.06 9.98 -8.19
N PRO A 137 -14.22 11.18 -7.59
CA PRO A 137 -15.38 12.03 -7.85
C PRO A 137 -15.56 12.44 -9.30
N LEU A 138 -14.46 12.70 -10.03
CA LEU A 138 -14.51 13.14 -11.43
C LEU A 138 -14.75 11.98 -12.39
N GLU A 139 -14.10 10.84 -12.16
CA GLU A 139 -14.17 9.70 -13.07
C GLU A 139 -15.28 8.71 -12.75
N ARG A 140 -15.84 8.78 -11.53
CA ARG A 140 -16.94 7.94 -11.04
C ARG A 140 -17.98 8.80 -10.34
N PRO A 141 -18.72 9.67 -11.07
CA PRO A 141 -19.77 10.50 -10.48
C PRO A 141 -20.81 9.66 -9.73
N GLY A 142 -21.16 10.08 -8.53
CA GLY A 142 -22.08 9.37 -7.65
C GLY A 142 -21.42 8.30 -6.75
N SER A 143 -20.10 8.15 -6.79
CA SER A 143 -19.37 7.31 -5.85
C SER A 143 -19.54 7.78 -4.39
N LEU A 144 -19.20 6.89 -3.45
CA LEU A 144 -19.12 7.24 -2.03
C LEU A 144 -18.02 8.29 -1.80
N ASP A 145 -18.13 9.01 -0.68
CA ASP A 145 -17.04 9.89 -0.25
C ASP A 145 -15.89 9.04 0.33
N HIS A 146 -14.84 8.86 -0.46
CA HIS A 146 -13.62 8.15 -0.06
C HIS A 146 -12.57 9.07 0.60
N ARG A 147 -12.73 10.41 0.56
CA ARG A 147 -11.73 11.38 1.04
C ARG A 147 -11.97 11.82 2.50
N ARG A 148 -12.18 10.86 3.40
CA ARG A 148 -12.52 11.09 4.82
C ARG A 148 -11.30 11.16 5.75
N LYS A 149 -10.23 11.87 5.37
CA LYS A 149 -8.97 11.97 6.14
C LYS A 149 -9.18 12.37 7.61
N ALA A 150 -10.13 13.27 7.90
CA ALA A 150 -10.47 13.67 9.28
C ALA A 150 -11.05 12.54 10.14
N GLN A 151 -11.52 11.46 9.52
CA GLN A 151 -12.08 10.28 10.18
C GLN A 151 -11.18 9.04 10.09
N ALA A 152 -9.86 9.23 9.89
CA ALA A 152 -8.91 8.16 9.67
C ALA A 152 -8.90 7.07 10.77
N HIS A 153 -9.35 7.39 11.98
CA HIS A 153 -9.45 6.46 13.12
C HIS A 153 -10.88 5.89 13.34
N ARG A 154 -11.80 6.07 12.37
CA ARG A 154 -13.20 5.61 12.45
C ARG A 154 -13.56 4.73 11.26
N LEU A 155 -14.49 3.82 11.50
CA LEU A 155 -15.08 2.99 10.44
C LEU A 155 -16.14 3.81 9.70
N THR A 156 -15.94 4.05 8.40
CA THR A 156 -16.75 4.96 7.59
C THR A 156 -17.45 4.32 6.41
N GLN A 157 -16.91 3.20 5.89
CA GLN A 157 -17.41 2.51 4.71
C GLN A 157 -17.46 1.01 4.94
N THR A 158 -18.30 0.32 4.18
CA THR A 158 -18.41 -1.15 4.20
C THR A 158 -17.84 -1.71 2.91
N ILE A 159 -17.03 -2.77 3.03
CA ILE A 159 -16.49 -3.55 1.92
C ILE A 159 -17.08 -4.95 1.88
N ALA A 160 -17.25 -5.48 0.66
CA ALA A 160 -17.45 -6.90 0.40
C ALA A 160 -16.10 -7.55 0.12
N ILE A 161 -15.85 -8.71 0.73
CA ILE A 161 -14.59 -9.46 0.63
C ILE A 161 -14.81 -10.75 -0.12
N GLU A 162 -13.97 -11.03 -1.12
CA GLU A 162 -14.03 -12.25 -1.93
C GLU A 162 -13.66 -13.49 -1.10
N SER A 163 -14.51 -14.53 -1.19
CA SER A 163 -14.27 -15.79 -0.50
C SER A 163 -12.98 -16.47 -0.98
N GLY A 164 -12.19 -17.01 -0.05
CA GLY A 164 -10.92 -17.67 -0.35
C GLY A 164 -9.72 -16.74 -0.57
N SER A 165 -9.93 -15.41 -0.56
CA SER A 165 -8.86 -14.40 -0.64
C SER A 165 -7.99 -14.38 0.63
N LEU A 166 -6.82 -13.73 0.57
CA LEU A 166 -6.00 -13.45 1.76
C LEU A 166 -6.78 -12.61 2.76
N MET A 167 -7.48 -11.56 2.28
CA MET A 167 -8.38 -10.75 3.12
C MET A 167 -9.39 -11.63 3.88
N HIS A 168 -10.07 -12.55 3.17
CA HIS A 168 -11.04 -13.47 3.79
C HIS A 168 -10.37 -14.41 4.81
N LYS A 169 -9.20 -14.95 4.50
CA LYS A 169 -8.44 -15.82 5.43
C LYS A 169 -8.00 -15.09 6.69
N ILE A 170 -7.60 -13.80 6.56
CA ILE A 170 -7.12 -12.95 7.66
C ILE A 170 -8.27 -12.51 8.57
N PHE A 171 -9.33 -11.94 7.98
CA PHE A 171 -10.43 -11.35 8.76
C PHE A 171 -11.54 -12.34 9.10
N ARG A 172 -11.65 -13.46 8.36
CA ARG A 172 -12.68 -14.52 8.51
C ARG A 172 -14.11 -13.96 8.40
N THR A 173 -14.31 -13.00 7.51
CA THR A 173 -15.61 -12.41 7.18
C THR A 173 -15.68 -12.07 5.70
N ARG A 174 -16.87 -12.02 5.15
CA ARG A 174 -17.15 -11.61 3.76
C ARG A 174 -17.57 -10.15 3.66
N SER A 175 -17.72 -9.46 4.78
CA SER A 175 -18.03 -8.04 4.81
C SER A 175 -17.51 -7.44 6.11
N MET A 176 -16.98 -6.22 6.04
CA MET A 176 -16.54 -5.47 7.21
C MET A 176 -16.56 -3.96 6.94
N LYS A 177 -16.59 -3.18 8.02
CA LYS A 177 -16.40 -1.72 7.92
C LYS A 177 -14.92 -1.37 7.99
N ILE A 178 -14.53 -0.35 7.23
CA ILE A 178 -13.16 0.19 7.14
C ILE A 178 -13.17 1.72 7.27
N ASN A 179 -12.00 2.35 7.44
CA ASN A 179 -11.82 3.78 7.21
C ASN A 179 -11.55 4.06 5.73
N SER A 180 -11.60 5.33 5.34
CA SER A 180 -11.26 5.75 3.97
C SER A 180 -10.62 7.13 4.01
N GLY A 181 -9.58 7.35 3.21
CA GLY A 181 -8.82 8.60 3.22
C GLY A 181 -8.09 8.86 1.90
N HIS A 182 -8.68 8.47 0.76
CA HIS A 182 -8.08 8.55 -0.56
C HIS A 182 -9.05 9.18 -1.57
N HIS A 183 -8.53 9.74 -2.66
CA HIS A 183 -9.33 10.19 -3.81
C HIS A 183 -8.95 9.47 -5.10
N GLN A 184 -7.81 8.76 -5.09
CA GLN A 184 -7.38 7.84 -6.13
C GLN A 184 -7.70 6.40 -5.74
N ALA A 185 -7.80 5.51 -6.72
CA ALA A 185 -7.98 4.08 -6.49
C ALA A 185 -7.33 3.26 -7.60
N VAL A 186 -7.13 1.96 -7.35
CA VAL A 186 -6.78 0.99 -8.39
C VAL A 186 -7.89 0.98 -9.44
N GLY A 187 -7.52 1.24 -10.69
CA GLY A 187 -8.37 1.19 -11.87
C GLY A 187 -8.27 -0.17 -12.58
N ASP A 188 -7.69 -0.17 -13.78
CA ASP A 188 -7.41 -1.41 -14.50
C ASP A 188 -6.34 -2.22 -13.75
N LEU A 189 -6.67 -3.48 -13.48
CA LEU A 189 -5.78 -4.35 -12.72
C LEU A 189 -4.64 -4.86 -13.61
N ALA A 190 -3.44 -4.82 -13.08
CA ALA A 190 -2.30 -5.51 -13.67
C ALA A 190 -2.59 -7.03 -13.81
N PRO A 191 -2.09 -7.70 -14.87
CA PRO A 191 -2.37 -9.12 -15.13
C PRO A 191 -2.03 -10.07 -13.98
N MET A 192 -1.03 -9.73 -13.19
CA MET A 192 -0.61 -10.53 -12.02
C MET A 192 -1.53 -10.35 -10.80
N LEU A 193 -2.39 -9.35 -10.79
CA LEU A 193 -3.20 -8.97 -9.64
C LEU A 193 -4.68 -9.33 -9.81
N ARG A 194 -5.39 -9.41 -8.69
CA ARG A 194 -6.85 -9.49 -8.63
C ARG A 194 -7.38 -8.61 -7.49
N ALA A 195 -8.55 -8.03 -7.70
CA ALA A 195 -9.27 -7.34 -6.63
C ALA A 195 -9.95 -8.36 -5.73
N THR A 196 -9.85 -8.18 -4.43
CA THR A 196 -10.40 -9.11 -3.42
C THR A 196 -11.29 -8.44 -2.38
N ALA A 197 -11.38 -7.12 -2.41
CA ALA A 197 -12.42 -6.39 -1.69
C ALA A 197 -12.84 -5.14 -2.46
N ARG A 198 -14.14 -4.80 -2.38
CA ARG A 198 -14.72 -3.60 -3.00
C ARG A 198 -15.78 -2.98 -2.11
N THR A 199 -15.96 -1.66 -2.22
CA THR A 199 -17.12 -0.93 -1.73
C THR A 199 -18.34 -1.15 -2.62
N SER A 200 -19.53 -0.70 -2.18
CA SER A 200 -20.79 -0.85 -2.94
C SER A 200 -20.82 -0.07 -4.25
N ASP A 201 -20.00 0.96 -4.41
CA ASP A 201 -19.81 1.73 -5.65
C ASP A 201 -18.73 1.12 -6.57
N GLY A 202 -18.20 -0.07 -6.21
CA GLY A 202 -17.27 -0.82 -7.03
C GLY A 202 -15.79 -0.44 -6.89
N ILE A 203 -15.47 0.56 -6.07
CA ILE A 203 -14.06 0.95 -5.82
C ILE A 203 -13.30 -0.19 -5.16
N VAL A 204 -12.11 -0.47 -5.69
CA VAL A 204 -11.21 -1.54 -5.19
C VAL A 204 -10.60 -1.11 -3.87
N GLU A 205 -10.78 -1.94 -2.84
CA GLU A 205 -10.27 -1.71 -1.49
C GLU A 205 -9.21 -2.73 -1.05
N ALA A 206 -9.08 -3.82 -1.79
CA ALA A 206 -7.94 -4.74 -1.62
C ALA A 206 -7.57 -5.45 -2.93
N ILE A 207 -6.28 -5.67 -3.09
CA ILE A 207 -5.68 -6.45 -4.18
C ILE A 207 -4.72 -7.48 -3.62
N GLU A 208 -4.56 -8.59 -4.32
CA GLU A 208 -3.56 -9.62 -4.06
C GLU A 208 -3.11 -10.26 -5.38
N LEU A 209 -2.07 -11.07 -5.36
CA LEU A 209 -1.68 -11.84 -6.54
C LEU A 209 -2.83 -12.73 -7.00
N ASN A 210 -2.99 -12.90 -8.30
CA ASN A 210 -3.95 -13.86 -8.85
C ASN A 210 -3.57 -15.30 -8.45
N LYS A 211 -4.47 -16.27 -8.67
CA LYS A 211 -4.26 -17.64 -8.21
C LYS A 211 -3.06 -18.35 -8.84
N ALA A 212 -2.68 -17.96 -10.05
CA ALA A 212 -1.54 -18.56 -10.75
C ALA A 212 -0.23 -18.10 -10.10
N GLU A 213 -0.08 -16.80 -9.92
CA GLU A 213 1.11 -16.17 -9.33
C GLU A 213 1.27 -16.50 -7.84
N ALA A 214 0.16 -16.60 -7.10
CA ALA A 214 0.17 -16.89 -5.68
C ALA A 214 0.66 -18.31 -5.31
N LYS A 215 0.75 -19.24 -6.27
CA LYS A 215 1.21 -20.61 -6.01
C LYS A 215 2.69 -20.67 -5.61
N ASN A 216 3.50 -19.84 -6.24
CA ASN A 216 4.96 -19.84 -6.09
C ASN A 216 5.49 -18.56 -5.45
N SER A 217 4.60 -17.70 -4.97
CA SER A 217 4.96 -16.40 -4.42
C SER A 217 4.56 -16.31 -2.96
N PRO A 218 5.36 -15.61 -2.13
CA PRO A 218 5.01 -15.35 -0.75
C PRO A 218 3.79 -14.40 -0.66
N PHE A 219 3.45 -14.03 0.56
CA PHE A 219 2.37 -13.12 0.90
C PHE A 219 2.48 -11.77 0.16
N HIS A 220 1.47 -11.42 -0.67
CA HIS A 220 1.32 -10.11 -1.29
C HIS A 220 -0.11 -9.63 -1.06
N LEU A 221 -0.26 -8.54 -0.30
CA LEU A 221 -1.57 -7.96 0.03
C LEU A 221 -1.50 -6.44 -0.05
N GLY A 222 -2.34 -5.85 -0.89
CA GLY A 222 -2.59 -4.41 -0.94
C GLY A 222 -3.95 -4.08 -0.33
N MET A 223 -4.00 -3.08 0.54
CA MET A 223 -5.22 -2.53 1.15
C MET A 223 -5.29 -1.03 0.89
N GLN A 224 -6.40 -0.56 0.30
CA GLN A 224 -6.60 0.85 -0.01
C GLN A 224 -6.91 1.68 1.25
N PHE A 225 -7.53 1.06 2.24
CA PHE A 225 -7.81 1.67 3.55
C PHE A 225 -6.58 1.61 4.48
N HIS A 226 -6.68 2.24 5.66
CA HIS A 226 -5.58 2.42 6.62
C HIS A 226 -5.75 1.57 7.89
N PRO A 227 -5.41 0.27 7.87
CA PRO A 227 -5.50 -0.60 9.06
C PRO A 227 -4.55 -0.16 10.18
N GLU A 228 -3.41 0.50 9.84
CA GLU A 228 -2.44 1.02 10.80
C GLU A 228 -3.03 2.09 11.73
N ARG A 229 -4.10 2.78 11.29
CA ARG A 229 -4.79 3.80 12.09
C ARG A 229 -5.97 3.27 12.90
N LEU A 230 -6.36 2.01 12.67
CA LEU A 230 -7.56 1.41 13.28
C LEU A 230 -7.25 0.46 14.43
N TRP A 231 -6.10 -0.22 14.43
CA TRP A 231 -5.81 -1.37 15.29
C TRP A 231 -5.83 -1.06 16.80
N GLU A 232 -5.54 0.15 17.24
CA GLU A 232 -5.62 0.50 18.66
C GLU A 232 -7.07 0.52 19.17
N ARG A 233 -8.00 0.98 18.33
CA ARG A 233 -9.43 1.03 18.65
C ARG A 233 -10.17 -0.25 18.27
N TYR A 234 -9.73 -0.91 17.18
CA TYR A 234 -10.33 -2.09 16.58
C TYR A 234 -9.24 -3.14 16.39
N PRO A 235 -8.95 -3.99 17.39
CA PRO A 235 -7.78 -4.89 17.42
C PRO A 235 -7.70 -5.87 16.25
N GLU A 236 -8.80 -6.16 15.55
CA GLU A 236 -8.84 -7.00 14.37
C GLU A 236 -7.99 -6.44 13.20
N PHE A 237 -7.80 -5.12 13.13
CA PHE A 237 -6.96 -4.49 12.10
C PHE A 237 -5.46 -4.70 12.31
N LEU A 238 -5.04 -5.33 13.41
CA LEU A 238 -3.67 -5.80 13.56
C LEU A 238 -3.45 -7.16 12.87
N LYS A 239 -4.50 -7.89 12.50
CA LYS A 239 -4.40 -9.22 11.87
C LYS A 239 -3.61 -9.21 10.55
N PRO A 240 -3.78 -8.24 9.60
CA PRO A 240 -2.98 -8.18 8.38
C PRO A 240 -1.48 -8.07 8.67
N PHE A 241 -1.08 -7.22 9.62
CA PHE A 241 0.32 -7.09 10.03
C PHE A 241 0.86 -8.39 10.63
N ARG A 242 0.10 -9.05 11.49
CA ARG A 242 0.49 -10.35 12.05
C ARG A 242 0.63 -11.44 10.99
N ALA A 243 -0.27 -11.48 10.00
CA ALA A 243 -0.21 -12.42 8.89
C ALA A 243 1.01 -12.16 8.01
N PHE A 244 1.31 -10.89 7.70
CA PHE A 244 2.48 -10.45 6.98
C PHE A 244 3.77 -10.82 7.72
N ILE A 245 3.90 -10.46 9.00
CA ILE A 245 5.08 -10.81 9.82
C ILE A 245 5.28 -12.32 9.94
N LYS A 246 4.19 -13.09 9.99
CA LYS A 246 4.27 -14.56 9.95
C LYS A 246 4.86 -15.05 8.62
N ALA A 247 4.48 -14.45 7.50
CA ALA A 247 5.00 -14.81 6.18
C ALA A 247 6.47 -14.39 5.97
N CYS A 248 6.95 -13.37 6.70
CA CYS A 248 8.35 -12.92 6.69
C CYS A 248 9.29 -13.78 7.54
N ARG A 249 8.80 -14.78 8.24
CA ARG A 249 9.65 -15.70 9.02
C ARG A 249 10.14 -16.82 8.13
N PRO A 250 11.45 -17.22 8.26
CA PRO A 250 11.97 -18.38 7.57
C PRO A 250 11.27 -19.68 7.96
#